data_f7248d8618707c215001dc303d4602d6
#
_entry.id   f7248d8618707c215001dc303d4602d6
#
_cell.length_a   1.000
_cell.length_b   1.000
_cell.length_c   1.000
_cell.angle_alpha   90.00
_cell.angle_beta   90.00
_cell.angle_gamma   90.00
#
_symmetry.space_group_name_H-M   'P 1'
#
loop_
_entity.id
_entity.type
_entity.pdbx_description
1 polymer ?
#
loop_
_entity_poly.entity_id
_entity_poly.type
_entity_poly.pdbx_seq_one_letter_code
_entity_poly.pdbx_strand_id
1 'polypeptide(L)'
;DIHEYMKIILSHKIENAILIDKYLMGTELEVDAICDGETVLIPGIMEHIERAGVHSGDSIAVYPAFMLTESQKDRLVDYSIRLALSMNTKGLINIQYVLHEDTIYIIEVNPRSSRTVPYISKVTGVPMVDLATRIMMGEKLADMGYETGLYPCSPYYAVKVPVFSFEKLSNVDT
;
A
#
# COMPACT_ATOMS: atom_id res chain seq x y z
N ASP A 1 -6.13 -14.11 24.06
CA ASP A 1 -6.50 -14.93 22.95
C ASP A 1 -7.87 -14.58 22.37
N ILE A 2 -8.34 -15.27 21.29
CA ILE A 2 -9.60 -14.92 20.58
C ILE A 2 -10.78 -14.73 21.53
N HIS A 3 -10.96 -15.63 22.51
CA HIS A 3 -12.05 -15.52 23.49
C HIS A 3 -11.99 -14.27 24.37
N GLU A 4 -10.81 -13.82 24.71
CA GLU A 4 -10.59 -12.62 25.51
C GLU A 4 -10.89 -11.35 24.69
N TYR A 5 -10.34 -11.26 23.50
CA TYR A 5 -10.64 -10.18 22.56
C TYR A 5 -12.13 -10.13 22.20
N MET A 6 -12.76 -11.29 21.95
CA MET A 6 -14.20 -11.35 21.67
C MET A 6 -15.05 -10.86 22.83
N LYS A 7 -14.66 -11.15 24.10
CA LYS A 7 -15.37 -10.61 25.28
C LYS A 7 -15.27 -9.08 25.33
N ILE A 8 -14.08 -8.52 25.08
CA ILE A 8 -13.87 -7.08 25.06
C ILE A 8 -14.70 -6.44 23.94
N ILE A 9 -14.62 -6.99 22.74
CA ILE A 9 -15.34 -6.50 21.58
C ILE A 9 -16.86 -6.57 21.80
N LEU A 10 -17.39 -7.70 22.24
CA LEU A 10 -18.82 -7.90 22.46
C LEU A 10 -19.37 -7.16 23.69
N SER A 11 -18.51 -6.67 24.60
CA SER A 11 -18.94 -5.81 25.69
C SER A 11 -19.39 -4.42 25.24
N HIS A 12 -18.99 -4.01 24.03
CA HIS A 12 -19.45 -2.80 23.37
C HIS A 12 -20.58 -3.14 22.39
N LYS A 13 -21.58 -2.29 22.26
CA LYS A 13 -22.63 -2.47 21.23
C LYS A 13 -21.99 -2.31 19.84
N ILE A 14 -21.65 -3.44 19.22
CA ILE A 14 -21.10 -3.47 17.86
C ILE A 14 -22.22 -3.87 16.92
N GLU A 15 -22.53 -2.99 15.96
CA GLU A 15 -23.51 -3.23 14.91
C GLU A 15 -22.92 -3.94 13.69
N ASN A 16 -21.58 -3.92 13.54
CA ASN A 16 -20.87 -4.47 12.39
C ASN A 16 -20.38 -5.90 12.64
N ALA A 17 -20.29 -6.68 11.57
CA ALA A 17 -19.69 -8.01 11.62
C ALA A 17 -18.19 -7.92 11.98
N ILE A 18 -17.72 -8.92 12.74
CA ILE A 18 -16.31 -9.04 13.12
C ILE A 18 -15.62 -9.95 12.10
N LEU A 19 -14.56 -9.45 11.49
CA LEU A 19 -13.69 -10.24 10.63
C LEU A 19 -12.58 -10.89 11.47
N ILE A 20 -12.40 -12.19 11.28
CA ILE A 20 -11.33 -12.96 11.94
C ILE A 20 -10.54 -13.68 10.85
N ASP A 21 -9.30 -13.25 10.64
CA ASP A 21 -8.41 -13.82 9.64
C ASP A 21 -7.27 -14.61 10.29
N LYS A 22 -6.69 -15.53 9.50
CA LYS A 22 -5.46 -16.20 9.89
C LYS A 22 -4.31 -15.19 9.82
N TYR A 23 -3.60 -15.02 10.92
CA TYR A 23 -2.38 -14.23 10.93
C TYR A 23 -1.27 -14.93 10.13
N LEU A 24 -0.71 -14.24 9.16
CA LEU A 24 0.42 -14.70 8.35
C LEU A 24 1.67 -13.90 8.74
N MET A 25 2.68 -14.62 9.26
CA MET A 25 4.00 -14.02 9.51
C MET A 25 4.76 -13.94 8.19
N GLY A 26 4.85 -12.75 7.62
CA GLY A 26 5.53 -12.52 6.36
C GLY A 26 6.02 -11.09 6.24
N THR A 27 6.63 -10.78 5.12
CA THR A 27 7.04 -9.42 4.77
C THR A 27 5.85 -8.66 4.22
N GLU A 28 5.53 -7.54 4.83
CA GLU A 28 4.47 -6.66 4.34
C GLU A 28 5.01 -5.77 3.21
N LEU A 29 4.21 -5.66 2.16
CA LEU A 29 4.54 -4.90 0.96
C LEU A 29 3.38 -3.95 0.66
N GLU A 30 3.70 -2.76 0.19
CA GLU A 30 2.71 -1.75 -0.14
C GLU A 30 2.95 -1.21 -1.55
N VAL A 31 1.88 -1.09 -2.31
CA VAL A 31 1.85 -0.52 -3.65
C VAL A 31 0.84 0.62 -3.67
N ASP A 32 1.32 1.81 -3.98
CA ASP A 32 0.47 2.92 -4.39
C ASP A 32 0.51 3.01 -5.92
N ALA A 33 -0.64 2.90 -6.56
CA ALA A 33 -0.77 2.97 -8.00
C ALA A 33 -1.74 4.06 -8.45
N ILE A 34 -1.66 4.42 -9.72
CA ILE A 34 -2.54 5.36 -10.38
C ILE A 34 -3.18 4.63 -11.56
N CYS A 35 -4.51 4.73 -11.69
CA CYS A 35 -5.26 4.07 -12.75
C CYS A 35 -6.23 5.06 -13.40
N ASP A 36 -6.33 5.02 -14.73
CA ASP A 36 -7.31 5.80 -15.52
C ASP A 36 -8.46 4.96 -16.08
N GLY A 37 -8.53 3.68 -15.66
CA GLY A 37 -9.48 2.68 -16.15
C GLY A 37 -8.94 1.81 -17.31
N GLU A 38 -7.81 2.16 -17.89
CA GLU A 38 -7.15 1.43 -18.98
C GLU A 38 -5.66 1.21 -18.70
N THR A 39 -4.98 2.26 -18.27
CA THR A 39 -3.55 2.27 -17.91
C THR A 39 -3.38 2.27 -16.40
N VAL A 40 -2.45 1.48 -15.89
CA VAL A 40 -2.12 1.40 -14.45
C VAL A 40 -0.63 1.67 -14.27
N LEU A 41 -0.30 2.83 -13.72
CA LEU A 41 1.06 3.21 -13.37
C LEU A 41 1.35 2.83 -11.93
N ILE A 42 2.42 2.08 -11.71
CA ILE A 42 2.94 1.72 -10.40
C ILE A 42 4.28 2.46 -10.21
N PRO A 43 4.33 3.56 -9.46
CA PRO A 43 5.58 4.31 -9.25
C PRO A 43 6.65 3.52 -8.53
N GLY A 44 6.25 2.59 -7.65
CA GLY A 44 7.20 1.72 -6.96
C GLY A 44 6.53 0.78 -5.97
N ILE A 45 7.30 -0.20 -5.53
CA ILE A 45 6.92 -1.16 -4.49
C ILE A 45 7.69 -0.81 -3.23
N MET A 46 6.98 -0.68 -2.12
CA MET A 46 7.55 -0.44 -0.79
C MET A 46 7.54 -1.72 0.04
N GLU A 47 8.56 -1.88 0.86
CA GLU A 47 8.68 -2.99 1.80
C GLU A 47 8.73 -2.45 3.23
N HIS A 48 7.95 -3.05 4.13
CA HIS A 48 7.94 -2.69 5.54
C HIS A 48 9.02 -3.48 6.30
N ILE A 49 9.68 -2.81 7.23
CA ILE A 49 10.71 -3.43 8.09
C ILE A 49 10.06 -4.20 9.23
N GLU A 50 8.95 -3.69 9.74
CA GLU A 50 8.18 -4.36 10.79
C GLU A 50 7.48 -5.59 10.25
N ARG A 51 7.14 -6.50 11.16
CA ARG A 51 6.35 -7.68 10.82
C ARG A 51 4.94 -7.28 10.36
N ALA A 52 4.36 -8.09 9.51
CA ALA A 52 2.99 -7.90 9.05
C ALA A 52 2.01 -7.72 10.22
N GLY A 53 1.08 -6.78 10.07
CA GLY A 53 0.10 -6.42 11.08
C GLY A 53 0.38 -5.12 11.84
N VAL A 54 1.53 -4.48 11.63
CA VAL A 54 1.76 -3.10 12.06
C VAL A 54 1.13 -2.17 11.03
N HIS A 55 0.37 -1.18 11.49
CA HIS A 55 -0.31 -0.26 10.59
C HIS A 55 0.70 0.49 9.69
N SER A 56 0.45 0.56 8.39
CA SER A 56 1.39 1.14 7.39
C SER A 56 1.82 2.57 7.72
N GLY A 57 0.95 3.35 8.40
CA GLY A 57 1.30 4.70 8.86
C GLY A 57 2.38 4.71 9.94
N ASP A 58 2.48 3.64 10.71
CA ASP A 58 3.36 3.51 11.88
C ASP A 58 4.60 2.66 11.58
N SER A 59 4.69 2.11 10.37
CA SER A 59 5.80 1.27 9.91
C SER A 59 6.89 2.07 9.23
N ILE A 60 8.12 1.56 9.35
CA ILE A 60 9.25 1.98 8.52
C ILE A 60 9.06 1.33 7.14
N ALA A 61 8.98 2.14 6.09
CA ALA A 61 8.88 1.66 4.73
C ALA A 61 10.13 2.00 3.93
N VAL A 62 10.64 1.03 3.18
CA VAL A 62 11.81 1.16 2.33
C VAL A 62 11.40 1.08 0.87
N TYR A 63 11.90 1.97 0.04
CA TYR A 63 11.77 1.96 -1.40
C TYR A 63 13.18 1.97 -2.04
N PRO A 64 13.40 1.22 -3.10
CA PRO A 64 12.57 0.12 -3.60
C PRO A 64 12.59 -1.07 -2.64
N ALA A 65 11.58 -1.96 -2.74
CA ALA A 65 11.59 -3.23 -2.02
C ALA A 65 12.85 -4.01 -2.37
N PHE A 66 13.60 -4.45 -1.36
CA PHE A 66 14.96 -4.98 -1.54
C PHE A 66 15.06 -6.49 -1.34
N MET A 67 14.08 -7.12 -0.67
CA MET A 67 14.05 -8.56 -0.43
C MET A 67 13.31 -9.36 -1.52
N LEU A 68 12.63 -8.68 -2.44
CA LEU A 68 11.85 -9.34 -3.48
C LEU A 68 12.73 -9.85 -4.63
N THR A 69 12.47 -11.07 -5.07
CA THR A 69 12.97 -11.57 -6.34
C THR A 69 12.24 -10.90 -7.51
N GLU A 70 12.83 -10.89 -8.71
CA GLU A 70 12.18 -10.33 -9.90
C GLU A 70 10.84 -11.03 -10.19
N SER A 71 10.76 -12.34 -10.05
CA SER A 71 9.50 -13.09 -10.21
C SER A 71 8.42 -12.67 -9.20
N GLN A 72 8.77 -12.33 -7.97
CA GLN A 72 7.83 -11.81 -6.98
C GLN A 72 7.38 -10.40 -7.31
N LYS A 73 8.28 -9.55 -7.80
CA LYS A 73 7.94 -8.20 -8.29
C LYS A 73 6.97 -8.28 -9.48
N ASP A 74 7.25 -9.13 -10.46
CA ASP A 74 6.38 -9.30 -11.62
C ASP A 74 4.96 -9.75 -11.22
N ARG A 75 4.86 -10.70 -10.27
CA ARG A 75 3.57 -11.13 -9.73
C ARG A 75 2.83 -10.01 -8.99
N LEU A 76 3.54 -9.21 -8.19
CA LEU A 76 2.95 -8.06 -7.50
C LEU A 76 2.43 -7.01 -8.47
N VAL A 77 3.20 -6.72 -9.52
CA VAL A 77 2.80 -5.81 -10.59
C VAL A 77 1.54 -6.32 -11.29
N ASP A 78 1.53 -7.59 -11.71
CA ASP A 78 0.35 -8.21 -12.35
C ASP A 78 -0.89 -8.14 -11.45
N TYR A 79 -0.76 -8.51 -10.18
CA TYR A 79 -1.88 -8.46 -9.24
C TYR A 79 -2.40 -7.04 -9.03
N SER A 80 -1.50 -6.06 -8.91
CA SER A 80 -1.88 -4.65 -8.73
C SER A 80 -2.62 -4.10 -9.95
N ILE A 81 -2.15 -4.41 -11.16
CA ILE A 81 -2.81 -4.02 -12.41
C ILE A 81 -4.21 -4.63 -12.49
N ARG A 82 -4.32 -5.93 -12.29
CA ARG A 82 -5.61 -6.65 -12.36
C ARG A 82 -6.60 -6.13 -11.34
N LEU A 83 -6.17 -5.86 -10.12
CA LEU A 83 -7.02 -5.29 -9.07
C LEU A 83 -7.50 -3.89 -9.45
N ALA A 84 -6.61 -2.99 -9.85
CA ALA A 84 -6.96 -1.63 -10.22
C ALA A 84 -7.99 -1.59 -11.37
N LEU A 85 -7.78 -2.42 -12.39
CA LEU A 85 -8.70 -2.50 -13.53
C LEU A 85 -10.04 -3.15 -13.17
N SER A 86 -10.02 -4.26 -12.39
CA SER A 86 -11.26 -4.96 -12.01
C SER A 86 -12.17 -4.12 -11.11
N MET A 87 -11.58 -3.21 -10.34
CA MET A 87 -12.32 -2.26 -9.49
C MET A 87 -12.77 -1.00 -10.25
N ASN A 88 -12.50 -0.88 -11.54
CA ASN A 88 -12.75 0.32 -12.35
C ASN A 88 -12.18 1.59 -11.70
N THR A 89 -11.00 1.49 -11.10
CA THR A 89 -10.37 2.61 -10.40
C THR A 89 -10.07 3.76 -11.36
N LYS A 90 -10.39 4.99 -10.94
CA LYS A 90 -9.97 6.22 -11.62
C LYS A 90 -9.34 7.15 -10.58
N GLY A 91 -8.03 7.27 -10.63
CA GLY A 91 -7.22 7.99 -9.66
C GLY A 91 -6.29 7.05 -8.88
N LEU A 92 -6.17 7.27 -7.59
CA LEU A 92 -5.25 6.53 -6.71
C LEU A 92 -5.86 5.25 -6.16
N ILE A 93 -5.03 4.23 -6.04
CA ILE A 93 -5.34 2.98 -5.35
C ILE A 93 -4.13 2.54 -4.54
N ASN A 94 -4.37 2.17 -3.28
CA ASN A 94 -3.38 1.62 -2.38
C ASN A 94 -3.69 0.14 -2.14
N ILE A 95 -2.69 -0.71 -2.24
CA ILE A 95 -2.83 -2.14 -2.06
C ILE A 95 -1.76 -2.62 -1.09
N GLN A 96 -2.19 -3.34 -0.06
CA GLN A 96 -1.30 -3.93 0.94
C GLN A 96 -1.27 -5.44 0.76
N TYR A 97 -0.06 -5.99 0.78
CA TYR A 97 0.22 -7.40 0.58
C TYR A 97 1.06 -7.96 1.71
N VAL A 98 0.97 -9.28 1.92
CA VAL A 98 1.94 -10.05 2.70
C VAL A 98 2.57 -11.10 1.80
N LEU A 99 3.89 -11.10 1.74
CA LEU A 99 4.66 -12.20 1.19
C LEU A 99 4.96 -13.18 2.32
N HIS A 100 4.30 -14.34 2.30
CA HIS A 100 4.53 -15.43 3.24
C HIS A 100 5.03 -16.65 2.48
N GLU A 101 6.22 -17.10 2.82
CA GLU A 101 6.98 -18.08 2.04
C GLU A 101 7.17 -17.58 0.59
N ASP A 102 6.59 -18.19 -0.43
CA ASP A 102 6.62 -17.67 -1.80
C ASP A 102 5.23 -17.25 -2.31
N THR A 103 4.25 -17.18 -1.41
CA THR A 103 2.87 -16.81 -1.75
C THR A 103 2.59 -15.37 -1.37
N ILE A 104 2.03 -14.62 -2.30
CA ILE A 104 1.60 -13.23 -2.10
C ILE A 104 0.11 -13.24 -1.75
N TYR A 105 -0.20 -12.70 -0.59
CA TYR A 105 -1.56 -12.51 -0.10
C TYR A 105 -1.94 -11.05 -0.13
N ILE A 106 -3.17 -10.74 -0.49
CA ILE A 106 -3.74 -9.39 -0.40
C ILE A 106 -4.31 -9.21 0.99
N ILE A 107 -3.87 -8.17 1.70
CA ILE A 107 -4.43 -7.78 3.00
C ILE A 107 -5.61 -6.85 2.79
N GLU A 108 -5.36 -5.76 2.03
CA GLU A 108 -6.31 -4.67 1.91
C GLU A 108 -6.15 -3.97 0.55
N VAL A 109 -7.28 -3.54 -0.02
CA VAL A 109 -7.31 -2.73 -1.23
C VAL A 109 -8.11 -1.47 -0.97
N ASN A 110 -7.48 -0.32 -1.11
CA ASN A 110 -8.06 0.98 -0.83
C ASN A 110 -8.09 1.85 -2.09
N PRO A 111 -9.23 2.02 -2.78
CA PRO A 111 -9.33 2.88 -3.97
C PRO A 111 -9.39 4.36 -3.54
N ARG A 112 -8.34 4.83 -2.93
CA ARG A 112 -8.15 6.18 -2.40
C ARG A 112 -6.67 6.47 -2.23
N SER A 113 -6.33 7.73 -1.92
CA SER A 113 -4.98 8.11 -1.50
C SER A 113 -4.59 7.42 -0.18
N SER A 114 -3.31 7.13 -0.05
CA SER A 114 -2.68 6.59 1.16
C SER A 114 -1.78 7.64 1.83
N ARG A 115 -1.29 7.33 3.03
CA ARG A 115 -0.29 8.17 3.72
C ARG A 115 1.10 8.06 3.09
N THR A 116 1.35 7.05 2.27
CA THR A 116 2.62 6.82 1.58
C THR A 116 2.71 7.53 0.23
N VAL A 117 1.60 8.00 -0.34
CA VAL A 117 1.58 8.75 -1.61
C VAL A 117 2.54 9.96 -1.64
N PRO A 118 2.61 10.83 -0.62
CA PRO A 118 3.58 11.93 -0.64
C PRO A 118 5.04 11.46 -0.62
N TYR A 119 5.31 10.36 0.08
CA TYR A 119 6.63 9.76 0.16
C TYR A 119 7.04 9.17 -1.21
N ILE A 120 6.21 8.29 -1.78
CA ILE A 120 6.54 7.62 -3.03
C ILE A 120 6.59 8.60 -4.21
N SER A 121 5.72 9.62 -4.23
CA SER A 121 5.77 10.70 -5.22
C SER A 121 7.10 11.44 -5.19
N LYS A 122 7.58 11.79 -3.99
CA LYS A 122 8.85 12.50 -3.82
C LYS A 122 10.05 11.67 -4.22
N VAL A 123 10.03 10.38 -3.86
CA VAL A 123 11.15 9.47 -4.08
C VAL A 123 11.29 9.08 -5.56
N THR A 124 10.18 8.87 -6.24
CA THR A 124 10.16 8.45 -7.64
C THR A 124 10.13 9.63 -8.64
N GLY A 125 9.78 10.81 -8.15
CA GLY A 125 9.54 11.99 -9.00
C GLY A 125 8.21 11.94 -9.76
N VAL A 126 7.37 10.93 -9.54
CA VAL A 126 6.05 10.81 -10.16
C VAL A 126 5.05 11.67 -9.39
N PRO A 127 4.44 12.70 -9.98
CA PRO A 127 3.51 13.61 -9.29
C PRO A 127 2.12 12.97 -9.12
N MET A 128 2.01 11.96 -8.26
CA MET A 128 0.85 11.08 -8.16
C MET A 128 -0.47 11.81 -7.94
N VAL A 129 -0.48 12.84 -7.09
CA VAL A 129 -1.71 13.59 -6.79
C VAL A 129 -2.16 14.42 -7.99
N ASP A 130 -1.21 15.05 -8.70
CA ASP A 130 -1.50 15.81 -9.92
C ASP A 130 -2.08 14.88 -11.00
N LEU A 131 -1.41 13.76 -11.27
CA LEU A 131 -1.87 12.76 -12.25
C LEU A 131 -3.25 12.23 -11.90
N ALA A 132 -3.49 11.87 -10.63
CA ALA A 132 -4.80 11.39 -10.19
C ALA A 132 -5.90 12.44 -10.38
N THR A 133 -5.60 13.71 -10.10
CA THR A 133 -6.55 14.82 -10.31
C THR A 133 -6.89 14.98 -11.79
N ARG A 134 -5.90 14.95 -12.66
CA ARG A 134 -6.08 15.05 -14.11
C ARG A 134 -6.89 13.88 -14.66
N ILE A 135 -6.64 12.67 -14.17
CA ILE A 135 -7.43 11.47 -14.52
C ILE A 135 -8.89 11.62 -14.11
N MET A 136 -9.15 12.13 -12.92
CA MET A 136 -10.53 12.40 -12.45
C MET A 136 -11.22 13.46 -13.31
N MET A 137 -10.46 14.35 -13.96
CA MET A 137 -10.96 15.32 -14.92
C MET A 137 -11.07 14.76 -16.35
N GLY A 138 -10.73 13.49 -16.58
CA GLY A 138 -10.92 12.78 -17.84
C GLY A 138 -9.68 12.59 -18.70
N GLU A 139 -8.50 13.05 -18.25
CA GLU A 139 -7.25 12.82 -18.97
C GLU A 139 -6.79 11.35 -18.84
N LYS A 140 -5.93 10.91 -19.76
CA LYS A 140 -5.38 9.56 -19.79
C LYS A 140 -3.88 9.57 -19.45
N LEU A 141 -3.42 8.54 -18.73
CA LEU A 141 -2.01 8.36 -18.41
C LEU A 141 -1.13 8.27 -19.67
N ALA A 142 -1.62 7.60 -20.70
CA ALA A 142 -0.91 7.48 -21.98
C ALA A 142 -0.65 8.85 -22.64
N ASP A 143 -1.63 9.77 -22.60
CA ASP A 143 -1.49 11.13 -23.13
C ASP A 143 -0.49 11.97 -22.31
N MET A 144 -0.26 11.59 -21.06
CA MET A 144 0.71 12.20 -20.16
C MET A 144 2.11 11.54 -20.24
N GLY A 145 2.28 10.54 -21.13
CA GLY A 145 3.56 9.86 -21.36
C GLY A 145 3.85 8.71 -20.38
N TYR A 146 2.83 8.18 -19.72
CA TYR A 146 2.97 7.04 -18.81
C TYR A 146 2.37 5.76 -19.39
N GLU A 147 3.02 4.64 -19.11
CA GLU A 147 2.63 3.31 -19.56
C GLU A 147 2.15 2.46 -18.36
N THR A 148 1.46 1.35 -18.69
CA THR A 148 1.07 0.36 -17.68
C THR A 148 2.29 -0.39 -17.17
N GLY A 149 2.39 -0.52 -15.86
CA GLY A 149 3.42 -1.32 -15.20
C GLY A 149 4.22 -0.55 -14.15
N LEU A 150 5.34 -1.15 -13.79
CA LEU A 150 6.26 -0.59 -12.80
C LEU A 150 7.12 0.52 -13.44
N TYR A 151 7.10 1.69 -12.85
CA TYR A 151 7.92 2.82 -13.25
C TYR A 151 9.42 2.54 -13.00
N PRO A 152 10.33 3.06 -13.83
CA PRO A 152 11.76 2.87 -13.62
C PRO A 152 12.21 3.23 -12.22
N CYS A 153 12.98 2.32 -11.61
CA CYS A 153 13.43 2.46 -10.24
C CYS A 153 14.43 3.61 -10.08
N SER A 154 14.32 4.36 -8.99
CA SER A 154 15.30 5.36 -8.60
C SER A 154 16.66 4.71 -8.28
N PRO A 155 17.79 5.38 -8.53
CA PRO A 155 19.13 4.81 -8.32
C PRO A 155 19.57 4.81 -6.85
N TYR A 156 18.67 5.03 -5.92
CA TYR A 156 18.91 5.10 -4.47
C TYR A 156 17.79 4.44 -3.69
N TYR A 157 18.13 4.05 -2.46
CA TYR A 157 17.13 3.63 -1.48
C TYR A 157 16.63 4.85 -0.71
N ALA A 158 15.35 4.84 -0.43
CA ALA A 158 14.72 5.82 0.45
C ALA A 158 14.01 5.11 1.60
N VAL A 159 14.02 5.72 2.77
CA VAL A 159 13.42 5.17 3.98
C VAL A 159 12.42 6.17 4.54
N LYS A 160 11.19 5.74 4.70
CA LYS A 160 10.16 6.47 5.46
C LYS A 160 10.22 6.00 6.91
N VAL A 161 10.46 6.90 7.82
CA VAL A 161 10.43 6.63 9.26
C VAL A 161 9.26 7.40 9.88
N PRO A 162 8.37 6.73 10.64
CA PRO A 162 7.30 7.42 11.34
C PRO A 162 7.85 8.28 12.49
N VAL A 163 7.21 9.40 12.74
CA VAL A 163 7.50 10.26 13.90
C VAL A 163 6.26 10.28 14.78
N PHE A 164 6.40 9.80 15.99
CA PHE A 164 5.31 9.75 16.97
C PHE A 164 5.29 11.03 17.81
N SER A 165 4.12 11.64 17.92
CA SER A 165 3.91 12.80 18.81
C SER A 165 3.64 12.29 20.23
N PHE A 166 4.67 11.88 20.95
CA PHE A 166 4.55 11.34 22.31
C PHE A 166 3.83 12.29 23.28
N GLU A 167 3.96 13.61 23.07
CA GLU A 167 3.23 14.62 23.85
C GLU A 167 1.69 14.48 23.76
N LYS A 168 1.19 13.84 22.69
CA LYS A 168 -0.24 13.61 22.46
C LYS A 168 -0.70 12.21 22.82
N LEU A 169 0.24 11.34 23.11
CA LEU A 169 0.00 9.95 23.45
C LEU A 169 0.11 9.79 24.97
N SER A 170 -1.01 9.90 25.68
CA SER A 170 -1.06 9.56 27.12
C SER A 170 -0.95 8.05 27.28
N ASN A 171 -0.09 7.58 28.18
CA ASN A 171 0.13 6.17 28.55
C ASN A 171 1.00 5.35 27.54
N VAL A 172 1.96 5.98 26.91
CA VAL A 172 2.96 5.29 26.09
C VAL A 172 4.34 5.52 26.71
N ASP A 173 5.14 4.48 26.83
CA ASP A 173 6.55 4.59 27.19
C ASP A 173 7.32 5.32 26.10
N THR A 174 8.15 6.30 26.48
CA THR A 174 8.93 7.15 25.58
C THR A 174 10.40 6.70 25.51
#